data_c1f5c0f8cc5aba04c34840f07b0042e4
#
_entry.id   c1f5c0f8cc5aba04c34840f07b0042e4
#
_cell.length_a   1.000
_cell.length_b   1.000
_cell.length_c   1.000
_cell.angle_alpha   90.00
_cell.angle_beta   90.00
_cell.angle_gamma   90.00
#
_symmetry.space_group_name_H-M   'P 1'
#
loop_
_entity.id
_entity.type
_entity.pdbx_description
1 polymer ?
#
loop_
_entity_poly.entity_id
_entity_poly.type
_entity_poly.pdbx_seq_one_letter_code
_entity_poly.pdbx_strand_id
1 'polypeptide(L)'
;MSSLGSNQRKVCVSKSDTLSLKRQSELLSVTRKCVYYIGIQKDIPVNLLNSIDRIYTESPYFGQRRIRITLSRDYRIEVGRWMIRRAMNTLGIQTLYPRKNTSIPNAAHKKYPYLLKWLKIERINQVWGCDITYIRLEHGWVYLVAIIDWYSRKTLAWKVSTTMDVMFCVDCLTEAVEVHGKPEIFNTDQGSQFTSEVFTGTLKWYEIKISMDGKGRWVDNVFTERLWRSLKQNEVYRNAYVSPLDALRGISAYFRKYNSYDPHQSLGYKTPDEVYYGDENVKRFPLIIPRERTLRKETFTTFSSPLQRHPILS
;
A
#
# COMPACT_ATOMS: atom_id res chain seq x y z
N MET A 1 16.83 -22.59 -34.26
CA MET A 1 15.96 -21.53 -34.84
C MET A 1 14.65 -21.29 -34.10
N SER A 2 14.32 -22.04 -33.06
CA SER A 2 13.09 -21.90 -32.27
C SER A 2 13.07 -20.69 -31.27
N SER A 3 14.17 -19.94 -31.10
CA SER A 3 14.29 -18.84 -30.16
C SER A 3 13.89 -17.46 -30.72
N LEU A 4 13.70 -17.32 -32.03
CA LEU A 4 13.36 -16.03 -32.66
C LEU A 4 11.86 -15.78 -32.66
N GLY A 5 11.43 -14.59 -32.25
CA GLY A 5 10.03 -14.17 -32.35
C GLY A 5 9.54 -14.02 -33.78
N SER A 6 8.21 -14.10 -34.03
CA SER A 6 7.60 -14.05 -35.36
C SER A 6 8.04 -12.83 -36.19
N ASN A 7 8.19 -11.65 -35.57
CA ASN A 7 8.65 -10.44 -36.26
C ASN A 7 10.11 -10.50 -36.68
N GLN A 8 10.98 -11.10 -35.85
CA GLN A 8 12.39 -11.30 -36.18
C GLN A 8 12.55 -12.29 -37.35
N ARG A 9 11.77 -13.38 -37.35
CA ARG A 9 11.74 -14.35 -38.45
C ARG A 9 11.26 -13.75 -39.76
N LYS A 10 10.31 -12.78 -39.72
CA LYS A 10 9.85 -12.04 -40.89
C LYS A 10 10.95 -11.21 -41.55
N VAL A 11 11.81 -10.58 -40.77
CA VAL A 11 12.93 -9.75 -41.24
C VAL A 11 13.97 -10.61 -41.98
N CYS A 12 14.08 -11.91 -41.65
CA CYS A 12 15.00 -12.83 -42.30
C CYS A 12 14.53 -13.25 -43.71
N VAL A 13 13.33 -12.89 -44.16
CA VAL A 13 12.84 -13.22 -45.51
C VAL A 13 13.30 -12.15 -46.50
N SER A 14 14.11 -12.53 -47.49
CA SER A 14 14.60 -11.65 -48.53
C SER A 14 14.10 -12.02 -49.92
N LYS A 15 13.74 -11.01 -50.71
CA LYS A 15 13.34 -11.18 -52.11
C LYS A 15 14.55 -11.44 -53.06
N SER A 16 15.77 -11.12 -52.63
CA SER A 16 17.00 -11.29 -53.36
C SER A 16 17.74 -12.59 -53.07
N ASP A 17 17.16 -13.48 -52.24
CA ASP A 17 17.74 -14.78 -51.91
C ASP A 17 17.55 -15.79 -53.06
N THR A 18 18.43 -16.78 -53.11
CA THR A 18 18.33 -17.92 -54.04
C THR A 18 17.12 -18.82 -53.80
N LEU A 19 16.60 -18.83 -52.57
CA LEU A 19 15.40 -19.55 -52.22
C LEU A 19 14.12 -18.75 -52.49
N SER A 20 13.12 -19.43 -53.06
CA SER A 20 11.82 -18.80 -53.29
C SER A 20 11.18 -18.34 -51.97
N LEU A 21 10.42 -17.21 -51.99
CA LEU A 21 9.72 -16.68 -50.84
C LEU A 21 8.78 -17.70 -50.18
N LYS A 22 8.23 -18.63 -50.97
CA LYS A 22 7.45 -19.75 -50.45
C LYS A 22 8.29 -20.66 -49.57
N ARG A 23 9.47 -21.06 -50.06
CA ARG A 23 10.35 -21.93 -49.33
C ARG A 23 10.96 -21.28 -48.08
N GLN A 24 11.34 -19.99 -48.19
CA GLN A 24 11.81 -19.21 -47.02
C GLN A 24 10.73 -19.10 -45.94
N SER A 25 9.47 -18.84 -46.33
CA SER A 25 8.34 -18.76 -45.40
C SER A 25 8.08 -20.08 -44.65
N GLU A 26 8.18 -21.21 -45.38
CA GLU A 26 8.06 -22.55 -44.78
C GLU A 26 9.17 -22.84 -43.77
N LEU A 27 10.41 -22.59 -44.15
CA LEU A 27 11.59 -22.82 -43.29
C LEU A 27 11.60 -21.97 -42.03
N LEU A 28 11.13 -20.73 -42.15
CA LEU A 28 11.04 -19.78 -41.04
C LEU A 28 9.71 -19.88 -40.25
N SER A 29 8.82 -20.79 -40.62
CA SER A 29 7.49 -20.93 -40.03
C SER A 29 6.75 -19.58 -39.94
N VAL A 30 6.75 -18.81 -41.04
CA VAL A 30 6.05 -17.49 -41.17
C VAL A 30 5.02 -17.62 -42.28
N THR A 31 3.83 -17.10 -42.10
CA THR A 31 2.82 -17.10 -43.17
C THR A 31 3.22 -16.16 -44.29
N ARG A 32 3.07 -16.57 -45.55
CA ARG A 32 3.35 -15.70 -46.73
C ARG A 32 2.63 -14.38 -46.67
N LYS A 33 1.41 -14.35 -46.12
CA LYS A 33 0.62 -13.12 -45.94
C LYS A 33 1.36 -12.10 -45.07
N CYS A 34 2.07 -12.54 -44.03
CA CYS A 34 2.85 -11.66 -43.17
C CYS A 34 4.06 -11.04 -43.88
N VAL A 35 4.66 -11.74 -44.87
CA VAL A 35 5.82 -11.23 -45.63
C VAL A 35 5.44 -10.07 -46.53
N TYR A 36 4.26 -10.14 -47.14
CA TYR A 36 3.75 -9.08 -48.04
C TYR A 36 2.95 -7.98 -47.32
N TYR A 37 2.64 -8.18 -46.04
CA TYR A 37 1.90 -7.18 -45.29
C TYR A 37 2.77 -5.98 -44.94
N ILE A 38 2.54 -4.86 -45.60
CA ILE A 38 3.07 -3.56 -45.27
C ILE A 38 1.99 -2.88 -44.40
N GLY A 39 2.26 -2.73 -43.12
CA GLY A 39 1.33 -2.04 -42.22
C GLY A 39 1.15 -0.59 -42.63
N ILE A 40 -0.04 -0.19 -43.07
CA ILE A 40 -0.37 1.20 -43.30
C ILE A 40 -0.46 1.89 -41.94
N GLN A 41 0.51 2.72 -41.61
CA GLN A 41 0.44 3.62 -40.46
C GLN A 41 -0.48 4.79 -40.86
N LYS A 42 -1.71 4.79 -40.36
CA LYS A 42 -2.57 5.97 -40.50
C LYS A 42 -2.06 7.08 -39.58
N ASP A 43 -1.92 8.30 -40.10
CA ASP A 43 -1.53 9.43 -39.28
C ASP A 43 -2.53 9.69 -38.14
N ILE A 44 -2.02 10.16 -37.02
CA ILE A 44 -2.88 10.53 -35.90
C ILE A 44 -3.24 12.00 -36.06
N PRO A 45 -4.52 12.35 -36.07
CA PRO A 45 -4.93 13.75 -36.19
C PRO A 45 -4.33 14.62 -35.07
N VAL A 46 -3.77 15.77 -35.43
CA VAL A 46 -3.12 16.68 -34.49
C VAL A 46 -4.08 17.18 -33.42
N ASN A 47 -5.33 17.44 -33.76
CA ASN A 47 -6.37 17.82 -32.80
C ASN A 47 -6.59 16.74 -31.73
N LEU A 48 -6.51 15.45 -32.08
CA LEU A 48 -6.61 14.34 -31.12
C LEU A 48 -5.39 14.32 -30.20
N LEU A 49 -4.19 14.52 -30.72
CA LEU A 49 -2.96 14.59 -29.91
C LEU A 49 -3.05 15.73 -28.90
N ASN A 50 -3.41 16.94 -29.36
CA ASN A 50 -3.53 18.12 -28.49
C ASN A 50 -4.60 17.93 -27.40
N SER A 51 -5.74 17.30 -27.74
CA SER A 51 -6.79 17.04 -26.75
C SER A 51 -6.34 16.02 -25.71
N ILE A 52 -5.63 14.96 -26.11
CA ILE A 52 -5.08 13.96 -25.19
C ILE A 52 -4.01 14.58 -24.28
N ASP A 53 -3.14 15.43 -24.83
CA ASP A 53 -2.11 16.12 -24.07
C ASP A 53 -2.71 17.04 -22.99
N ARG A 54 -3.73 17.83 -23.32
CA ARG A 54 -4.47 18.65 -22.35
C ARG A 54 -5.08 17.82 -21.24
N ILE A 55 -5.80 16.74 -21.58
CA ILE A 55 -6.42 15.85 -20.60
C ILE A 55 -5.36 15.23 -19.68
N TYR A 56 -4.22 14.86 -20.25
CA TYR A 56 -3.14 14.26 -19.48
C TYR A 56 -2.45 15.27 -18.56
N THR A 57 -2.25 16.49 -19.00
CA THR A 57 -1.67 17.58 -18.19
C THR A 57 -2.52 17.88 -16.97
N GLU A 58 -3.85 17.91 -17.12
CA GLU A 58 -4.78 18.13 -16.00
C GLU A 58 -4.94 16.88 -15.12
N SER A 59 -4.90 15.69 -15.72
CA SER A 59 -5.19 14.42 -15.04
C SER A 59 -4.23 13.31 -15.45
N PRO A 60 -2.95 13.35 -15.03
CA PRO A 60 -1.92 12.40 -15.47
C PRO A 60 -2.15 10.96 -15.02
N TYR A 61 -3.09 10.73 -14.10
CA TYR A 61 -3.54 9.42 -13.66
C TYR A 61 -4.67 8.82 -14.52
N PHE A 62 -5.09 9.50 -15.59
CA PHE A 62 -6.10 8.94 -16.51
C PHE A 62 -5.45 7.93 -17.46
N GLY A 63 -5.99 6.70 -17.44
CA GLY A 63 -5.67 5.68 -18.44
C GLY A 63 -6.56 5.80 -19.68
N GLN A 64 -6.26 5.00 -20.70
CA GLN A 64 -6.96 4.99 -22.00
C GLN A 64 -8.50 5.00 -21.92
N ARG A 65 -9.08 4.33 -20.92
CA ARG A 65 -10.54 4.26 -20.74
C ARG A 65 -11.11 5.62 -20.31
N ARG A 66 -10.49 6.28 -19.34
CA ARG A 66 -10.93 7.59 -18.86
C ARG A 66 -10.70 8.66 -19.91
N ILE A 67 -9.52 8.67 -20.57
CA ILE A 67 -9.23 9.57 -21.69
C ILE A 67 -10.29 9.43 -22.80
N ARG A 68 -10.70 8.20 -23.16
CA ARG A 68 -11.74 7.98 -24.16
C ARG A 68 -13.08 8.64 -23.77
N ILE A 69 -13.50 8.44 -22.52
CA ILE A 69 -14.77 9.00 -22.03
C ILE A 69 -14.70 10.54 -22.01
N THR A 70 -13.58 11.10 -21.56
CA THR A 70 -13.36 12.55 -21.53
C THR A 70 -13.34 13.15 -22.94
N LEU A 71 -12.67 12.49 -23.90
CA LEU A 71 -12.68 12.92 -25.30
C LEU A 71 -14.09 12.93 -25.90
N SER A 72 -14.88 11.90 -25.66
CA SER A 72 -16.27 11.83 -26.09
C SER A 72 -17.11 12.92 -25.44
N ARG A 73 -17.05 13.05 -24.11
CA ARG A 73 -17.89 13.96 -23.34
C ARG A 73 -17.56 15.45 -23.61
N ASP A 74 -16.27 15.80 -23.48
CA ASP A 74 -15.85 17.20 -23.39
C ASP A 74 -15.36 17.76 -24.73
N TYR A 75 -14.82 16.91 -25.61
CA TYR A 75 -14.26 17.30 -26.90
C TYR A 75 -15.10 16.80 -28.10
N ARG A 76 -16.14 15.99 -27.87
CA ARG A 76 -16.98 15.35 -28.91
C ARG A 76 -16.16 14.53 -29.92
N ILE A 77 -15.06 13.94 -29.47
CA ILE A 77 -14.17 13.12 -30.30
C ILE A 77 -14.41 11.64 -29.96
N GLU A 78 -14.96 10.90 -30.94
CA GLU A 78 -15.21 9.46 -30.82
C GLU A 78 -14.04 8.67 -31.42
N VAL A 79 -13.24 8.00 -30.56
CA VAL A 79 -12.11 7.19 -31.01
C VAL A 79 -12.00 5.90 -30.22
N GLY A 80 -11.49 4.87 -30.89
CA GLY A 80 -11.23 3.57 -30.26
C GLY A 80 -10.03 3.61 -29.30
N ARG A 81 -10.01 2.72 -28.30
CA ARG A 81 -8.91 2.60 -27.32
C ARG A 81 -7.53 2.39 -27.95
N TRP A 82 -7.49 1.67 -29.09
CA TRP A 82 -6.24 1.44 -29.81
C TRP A 82 -5.63 2.74 -30.34
N MET A 83 -6.45 3.64 -30.88
CA MET A 83 -6.01 4.95 -31.38
C MET A 83 -5.49 5.82 -30.22
N ILE A 84 -6.18 5.82 -29.08
CA ILE A 84 -5.74 6.54 -27.87
C ILE A 84 -4.39 5.99 -27.38
N ARG A 85 -4.23 4.67 -27.29
CA ARG A 85 -2.97 4.05 -26.91
C ARG A 85 -1.83 4.47 -27.84
N ARG A 86 -2.10 4.47 -29.13
CA ARG A 86 -1.13 4.88 -30.14
C ARG A 86 -0.77 6.37 -29.99
N ALA A 87 -1.75 7.24 -29.78
CA ALA A 87 -1.54 8.67 -29.55
C ALA A 87 -0.73 8.91 -28.27
N MET A 88 -1.04 8.24 -27.15
CA MET A 88 -0.26 8.32 -25.92
C MET A 88 1.19 7.88 -26.14
N ASN A 89 1.42 6.79 -26.88
CA ASN A 89 2.79 6.35 -27.21
C ASN A 89 3.54 7.38 -28.09
N THR A 90 2.85 8.00 -29.06
CA THR A 90 3.45 9.04 -29.91
C THR A 90 3.81 10.28 -29.10
N LEU A 91 3.01 10.66 -28.10
CA LEU A 91 3.29 11.75 -27.16
C LEU A 91 4.31 11.38 -26.09
N GLY A 92 4.74 10.11 -26.00
CA GLY A 92 5.65 9.63 -24.95
C GLY A 92 5.06 9.63 -23.54
N ILE A 93 3.71 9.70 -23.39
CA ILE A 93 3.03 9.81 -22.13
C ILE A 93 2.58 8.44 -21.60
N GLN A 94 2.70 8.25 -20.28
CA GLN A 94 2.27 7.05 -19.58
C GLN A 94 1.45 7.45 -18.36
N THR A 95 0.38 6.69 -18.11
CA THR A 95 -0.44 6.92 -16.91
C THR A 95 0.39 6.82 -15.64
N LEU A 96 0.32 7.84 -14.80
CA LEU A 96 1.01 7.85 -13.51
C LEU A 96 0.25 6.95 -12.53
N TYR A 97 0.78 5.75 -12.33
CA TYR A 97 0.39 4.85 -11.25
C TYR A 97 1.59 4.52 -10.39
N PRO A 98 1.40 4.26 -9.09
CA PRO A 98 2.44 3.64 -8.28
C PRO A 98 2.91 2.35 -8.98
N ARG A 99 4.20 2.23 -9.19
CA ARG A 99 4.76 1.00 -9.79
C ARG A 99 4.44 -0.19 -8.88
N LYS A 100 3.96 -1.29 -9.46
CA LYS A 100 3.78 -2.54 -8.73
C LYS A 100 5.13 -3.03 -8.24
N ASN A 101 5.23 -3.21 -6.93
CA ASN A 101 6.29 -3.95 -6.21
C ASN A 101 7.71 -3.85 -6.77
N THR A 102 8.51 -3.03 -6.11
CA THR A 102 9.98 -3.03 -6.24
C THR A 102 10.64 -4.14 -5.39
N SER A 103 9.90 -4.80 -4.52
CA SER A 103 10.41 -5.90 -3.68
C SER A 103 10.48 -7.19 -4.49
N ILE A 104 11.68 -7.69 -4.71
CA ILE A 104 11.93 -9.02 -5.29
C ILE A 104 11.83 -10.02 -4.13
N PRO A 105 10.87 -11.00 -4.19
CA PRO A 105 10.79 -12.03 -3.16
C PRO A 105 12.08 -12.85 -3.12
N ASN A 106 12.68 -13.01 -1.94
CA ASN A 106 13.81 -13.91 -1.76
C ASN A 106 13.29 -15.36 -1.79
N ALA A 107 13.66 -16.11 -2.84
CA ALA A 107 13.24 -17.51 -3.00
C ALA A 107 13.80 -18.46 -1.92
N ALA A 108 14.86 -18.05 -1.23
CA ALA A 108 15.49 -18.84 -0.16
C ALA A 108 14.72 -18.77 1.17
N HIS A 109 13.83 -17.80 1.36
CA HIS A 109 13.07 -17.69 2.60
C HIS A 109 12.01 -18.79 2.70
N LYS A 110 12.05 -19.54 3.81
CA LYS A 110 11.10 -20.60 4.12
C LYS A 110 9.72 -20.02 4.38
N LYS A 111 8.72 -20.44 3.62
CA LYS A 111 7.32 -20.08 3.82
C LYS A 111 6.63 -21.15 4.63
N TYR A 112 5.75 -20.71 5.53
CA TYR A 112 4.95 -21.60 6.37
C TYR A 112 3.52 -21.69 5.84
N PRO A 113 2.82 -22.83 6.07
CA PRO A 113 1.46 -23.00 5.61
C PRO A 113 0.49 -22.08 6.38
N TYR A 114 -0.62 -21.71 5.74
CA TYR A 114 -1.71 -21.01 6.40
C TYR A 114 -2.55 -21.99 7.23
N LEU A 115 -2.55 -21.81 8.55
CA LEU A 115 -3.18 -22.72 9.50
C LEU A 115 -4.62 -22.34 9.88
N LEU A 116 -5.11 -21.17 9.45
CA LEU A 116 -6.32 -20.56 10.00
C LEU A 116 -7.57 -20.75 9.13
N LYS A 117 -7.46 -21.47 8.00
CA LYS A 117 -8.52 -21.55 6.97
C LYS A 117 -9.91 -21.96 7.50
N TRP A 118 -9.94 -22.85 8.50
CA TRP A 118 -11.17 -23.37 9.08
C TRP A 118 -11.18 -23.29 10.60
N LEU A 119 -10.21 -22.55 11.15
CA LEU A 119 -10.06 -22.41 12.59
C LEU A 119 -11.08 -21.41 13.12
N LYS A 120 -11.91 -21.86 14.04
CA LYS A 120 -12.78 -20.99 14.82
C LYS A 120 -11.98 -20.40 15.98
N ILE A 121 -12.00 -19.08 16.11
CA ILE A 121 -11.27 -18.38 17.18
C ILE A 121 -12.24 -18.19 18.34
N GLU A 122 -11.97 -18.88 19.46
CA GLU A 122 -12.91 -19.00 20.58
C GLU A 122 -12.35 -18.48 21.90
N ARG A 123 -11.04 -18.22 21.99
CA ARG A 123 -10.39 -17.79 23.23
C ARG A 123 -9.21 -16.84 22.97
N ILE A 124 -8.85 -16.11 24.02
CA ILE A 124 -7.64 -15.28 24.04
C ILE A 124 -6.37 -16.14 23.83
N ASN A 125 -5.34 -15.55 23.27
CA ASN A 125 -4.05 -16.20 23.00
C ASN A 125 -4.13 -17.46 22.11
N GLN A 126 -5.24 -17.68 21.41
CA GLN A 126 -5.34 -18.76 20.43
C GLN A 126 -4.61 -18.37 19.13
N VAL A 127 -4.85 -17.15 18.64
CA VAL A 127 -4.17 -16.64 17.44
C VAL A 127 -3.75 -15.18 17.66
N TRP A 128 -2.48 -14.91 17.48
CA TRP A 128 -1.98 -13.55 17.36
C TRP A 128 -1.66 -13.22 15.91
N GLY A 129 -1.99 -12.02 15.49
CA GLY A 129 -1.61 -11.48 14.18
C GLY A 129 -0.57 -10.38 14.32
N CYS A 130 0.36 -10.32 13.39
CA CYS A 130 1.38 -9.27 13.32
C CYS A 130 1.51 -8.74 11.90
N ASP A 131 1.71 -7.44 11.78
CA ASP A 131 1.93 -6.77 10.51
C ASP A 131 2.70 -5.46 10.72
N ILE A 132 3.28 -4.94 9.64
CA ILE A 132 4.02 -3.68 9.63
C ILE A 132 3.27 -2.67 8.78
N THR A 133 3.14 -1.45 9.28
CA THR A 133 2.62 -0.33 8.50
C THR A 133 3.54 0.87 8.51
N TYR A 134 3.39 1.73 7.49
CA TYR A 134 4.12 2.99 7.35
C TYR A 134 3.29 4.12 7.95
N ILE A 135 3.93 4.93 8.77
CA ILE A 135 3.36 6.15 9.34
C ILE A 135 4.11 7.34 8.77
N ARG A 136 3.38 8.23 8.12
CA ARG A 136 3.94 9.44 7.52
C ARG A 136 4.25 10.46 8.62
N LEU A 137 5.44 11.06 8.54
CA LEU A 137 5.83 12.25 9.28
C LEU A 137 5.76 13.49 8.36
N GLU A 138 5.95 14.67 8.90
CA GLU A 138 6.14 15.87 8.11
C GLU A 138 7.31 15.70 7.14
N HIS A 139 8.41 15.16 7.64
CA HIS A 139 9.57 14.79 6.84
C HIS A 139 9.89 13.30 7.01
N GLY A 140 9.57 12.50 5.96
CA GLY A 140 9.89 11.07 5.93
C GLY A 140 8.80 10.17 6.52
N TRP A 141 9.24 9.01 7.01
CA TRP A 141 8.36 7.92 7.45
C TRP A 141 8.97 7.21 8.65
N VAL A 142 8.11 6.64 9.48
CA VAL A 142 8.48 5.61 10.45
C VAL A 142 7.70 4.34 10.18
N TYR A 143 8.26 3.23 10.61
CA TYR A 143 7.65 1.92 10.55
C TYR A 143 7.01 1.62 11.89
N LEU A 144 5.83 1.04 11.85
CA LEU A 144 5.10 0.60 13.02
C LEU A 144 4.79 -0.88 12.86
N VAL A 145 5.27 -1.71 13.76
CA VAL A 145 4.84 -3.10 13.94
C VAL A 145 3.88 -3.18 15.12
N ALA A 146 2.84 -3.98 15.02
CA ALA A 146 1.98 -4.28 16.15
C ALA A 146 1.51 -5.73 16.12
N ILE A 147 1.30 -6.27 17.32
CA ILE A 147 0.77 -7.60 17.56
C ILE A 147 -0.62 -7.46 18.17
N ILE A 148 -1.59 -8.14 17.58
CA ILE A 148 -3.00 -8.13 17.98
C ILE A 148 -3.48 -9.54 18.32
N ASP A 149 -4.17 -9.71 19.43
CA ASP A 149 -4.93 -10.93 19.71
C ASP A 149 -6.22 -10.96 18.90
N TRP A 150 -6.42 -12.02 18.14
CA TRP A 150 -7.56 -12.09 17.22
C TRP A 150 -8.90 -12.33 17.89
N TYR A 151 -8.92 -12.86 19.08
CA TYR A 151 -10.16 -13.05 19.84
C TYR A 151 -10.64 -11.73 20.44
N SER A 152 -9.83 -11.10 21.25
CA SER A 152 -10.17 -9.89 22.00
C SER A 152 -9.99 -8.60 21.20
N ARG A 153 -9.29 -8.62 20.07
CA ARG A 153 -8.86 -7.43 19.28
C ARG A 153 -7.86 -6.55 20.03
N LYS A 154 -7.34 -6.98 21.18
CA LYS A 154 -6.37 -6.24 21.96
C LYS A 154 -5.04 -6.12 21.22
N THR A 155 -4.53 -4.90 21.11
CA THR A 155 -3.15 -4.68 20.69
C THR A 155 -2.23 -4.98 21.86
N LEU A 156 -1.47 -6.07 21.76
CA LEU A 156 -0.65 -6.61 22.86
C LEU A 156 0.66 -5.87 23.01
N ALA A 157 1.36 -5.64 21.88
CA ALA A 157 2.59 -4.90 21.82
C ALA A 157 2.70 -4.13 20.50
N TRP A 158 3.51 -3.07 20.51
CA TRP A 158 3.82 -2.27 19.30
C TRP A 158 5.17 -1.61 19.43
N LYS A 159 5.88 -1.46 18.30
CA LYS A 159 7.15 -0.74 18.21
C LYS A 159 7.13 0.22 17.04
N VAL A 160 7.79 1.36 17.22
CA VAL A 160 8.04 2.34 16.15
C VAL A 160 9.53 2.38 15.88
N SER A 161 9.91 2.31 14.59
CA SER A 161 11.31 2.36 14.16
C SER A 161 11.47 3.28 12.95
N THR A 162 12.65 3.88 12.82
CA THR A 162 13.06 4.61 11.62
C THR A 162 13.65 3.68 10.54
N THR A 163 13.98 2.45 10.90
CA THR A 163 14.49 1.41 10.00
C THR A 163 13.53 0.21 9.97
N MET A 164 13.44 -0.45 8.82
CA MET A 164 12.62 -1.65 8.64
C MET A 164 13.52 -2.90 8.80
N ASP A 165 14.20 -3.04 9.92
CA ASP A 165 15.00 -4.23 10.22
C ASP A 165 14.16 -5.33 10.89
N VAL A 166 14.73 -6.52 11.04
CA VAL A 166 14.06 -7.67 11.66
C VAL A 166 13.96 -7.53 13.17
N MET A 167 14.96 -6.88 13.79
CA MET A 167 15.08 -6.86 15.24
C MET A 167 13.92 -6.12 15.91
N PHE A 168 13.42 -5.01 15.32
CA PHE A 168 12.28 -4.32 15.92
C PHE A 168 10.99 -5.17 15.94
N CYS A 169 10.86 -6.14 15.01
CA CYS A 169 9.76 -7.12 15.02
C CYS A 169 9.98 -8.19 16.11
N VAL A 170 11.23 -8.65 16.27
CA VAL A 170 11.60 -9.60 17.32
C VAL A 170 11.40 -8.99 18.71
N ASP A 171 11.83 -7.75 18.92
CA ASP A 171 11.62 -7.01 20.18
C ASP A 171 10.14 -6.84 20.51
N CYS A 172 9.30 -6.58 19.49
CA CYS A 172 7.86 -6.49 19.66
C CYS A 172 7.25 -7.85 20.07
N LEU A 173 7.70 -8.94 19.43
CA LEU A 173 7.26 -10.31 19.75
C LEU A 173 7.68 -10.70 21.17
N THR A 174 8.91 -10.45 21.54
CA THR A 174 9.45 -10.78 22.87
C THR A 174 8.68 -10.05 23.96
N GLU A 175 8.47 -8.75 23.82
CA GLU A 175 7.68 -7.95 24.77
C GLU A 175 6.24 -8.51 24.90
N ALA A 176 5.60 -8.86 23.76
CA ALA A 176 4.25 -9.42 23.80
C ALA A 176 4.20 -10.74 24.56
N VAL A 177 5.18 -11.63 24.34
CA VAL A 177 5.22 -12.95 25.00
C VAL A 177 5.54 -12.82 26.48
N GLU A 178 6.47 -11.94 26.87
CA GLU A 178 6.82 -11.70 28.25
C GLU A 178 5.65 -11.15 29.09
N VAL A 179 4.84 -10.26 28.50
CA VAL A 179 3.74 -9.59 29.21
C VAL A 179 2.46 -10.43 29.19
N HIS A 180 2.15 -11.11 28.09
CA HIS A 180 0.86 -11.73 27.82
C HIS A 180 0.88 -13.27 27.74
N GLY A 181 2.06 -13.88 27.87
CA GLY A 181 2.23 -15.30 27.58
C GLY A 181 2.35 -15.57 26.07
N LYS A 182 2.37 -16.84 25.69
CA LYS A 182 2.53 -17.24 24.29
C LYS A 182 1.19 -17.61 23.63
N PRO A 183 0.98 -17.29 22.34
CA PRO A 183 -0.18 -17.78 21.58
C PRO A 183 0.05 -19.22 21.11
N GLU A 184 -1.02 -19.89 20.70
CA GLU A 184 -0.92 -21.20 20.06
C GLU A 184 -0.43 -21.07 18.61
N ILE A 185 -0.93 -20.05 17.89
CA ILE A 185 -0.60 -19.75 16.49
C ILE A 185 -0.25 -18.29 16.35
N PHE A 186 0.85 -18.01 15.63
CA PHE A 186 1.25 -16.68 15.24
C PHE A 186 1.12 -16.52 13.74
N ASN A 187 0.30 -15.56 13.30
CA ASN A 187 0.00 -15.31 11.89
C ASN A 187 0.64 -14.02 11.39
N THR A 188 1.32 -14.09 10.25
CA THR A 188 1.93 -12.94 9.58
C THR A 188 1.70 -13.00 8.07
N ASP A 189 2.04 -11.93 7.37
CA ASP A 189 2.24 -12.00 5.93
C ASP A 189 3.57 -12.70 5.57
N GLN A 190 3.88 -12.78 4.27
CA GLN A 190 5.13 -13.33 3.76
C GLN A 190 6.22 -12.26 3.58
N GLY A 191 6.19 -11.17 4.35
CA GLY A 191 7.21 -10.13 4.34
C GLY A 191 8.60 -10.65 4.70
N SER A 192 9.64 -9.99 4.20
CA SER A 192 11.03 -10.40 4.43
C SER A 192 11.43 -10.44 5.91
N GLN A 193 10.85 -9.57 6.72
CA GLN A 193 11.06 -9.52 8.16
C GLN A 193 10.52 -10.77 8.86
N PHE A 194 9.30 -11.17 8.50
CA PHE A 194 8.60 -12.29 9.12
C PHE A 194 9.07 -13.66 8.61
N THR A 195 9.62 -13.72 7.39
CA THR A 195 10.20 -14.95 6.81
C THR A 195 11.67 -15.14 7.16
N SER A 196 12.30 -14.20 7.88
CA SER A 196 13.69 -14.30 8.30
C SER A 196 13.92 -15.45 9.28
N GLU A 197 15.13 -16.01 9.27
CA GLU A 197 15.49 -17.09 10.20
C GLU A 197 15.48 -16.62 11.66
N VAL A 198 15.84 -15.36 11.90
CA VAL A 198 15.85 -14.78 13.25
C VAL A 198 14.41 -14.73 13.80
N PHE A 199 13.47 -14.16 13.07
CA PHE A 199 12.08 -14.05 13.53
C PHE A 199 11.40 -15.42 13.67
N THR A 200 11.52 -16.27 12.65
CA THR A 200 10.93 -17.63 12.69
C THR A 200 11.64 -18.53 13.72
N GLY A 201 12.93 -18.33 13.95
CA GLY A 201 13.69 -18.97 15.01
C GLY A 201 13.20 -18.60 16.41
N THR A 202 12.90 -17.32 16.64
CA THR A 202 12.32 -16.83 17.91
C THR A 202 10.95 -17.47 18.17
N LEU A 203 10.07 -17.54 17.15
CA LEU A 203 8.77 -18.21 17.29
C LEU A 203 8.90 -19.69 17.63
N LYS A 204 9.85 -20.39 17.02
CA LYS A 204 10.14 -21.80 17.33
C LYS A 204 10.71 -22.00 18.72
N TRP A 205 11.59 -21.07 19.17
CA TRP A 205 12.13 -21.12 20.52
C TRP A 205 11.04 -21.02 21.60
N TYR A 206 10.01 -20.19 21.34
CA TYR A 206 8.80 -20.13 22.19
C TYR A 206 7.82 -21.28 21.93
N GLU A 207 8.10 -22.21 21.00
CA GLU A 207 7.20 -23.31 20.59
C GLU A 207 5.84 -22.83 20.03
N ILE A 208 5.83 -21.69 19.37
CA ILE A 208 4.65 -21.10 18.76
C ILE A 208 4.48 -21.65 17.33
N LYS A 209 3.29 -22.07 16.96
CA LYS A 209 2.98 -22.51 15.58
C LYS A 209 2.97 -21.31 14.64
N ILE A 210 3.71 -21.42 13.55
CA ILE A 210 3.82 -20.34 12.55
C ILE A 210 2.79 -20.54 11.45
N SER A 211 1.99 -19.51 11.19
CA SER A 211 1.07 -19.41 10.07
C SER A 211 1.42 -18.22 9.21
N MET A 212 1.38 -18.37 7.89
CA MET A 212 1.62 -17.27 6.95
C MET A 212 0.50 -17.16 5.94
N ASP A 213 0.03 -15.94 5.70
CA ASP A 213 -1.01 -15.65 4.74
C ASP A 213 -0.62 -16.08 3.33
N GLY A 214 -1.57 -16.59 2.57
CA GLY A 214 -1.36 -16.93 1.16
C GLY A 214 -1.16 -15.66 0.31
N LYS A 215 -0.32 -15.77 -0.73
CA LYS A 215 -0.07 -14.65 -1.65
C LYS A 215 -1.38 -14.13 -2.27
N GLY A 216 -1.74 -12.89 -1.98
CA GLY A 216 -2.92 -12.22 -2.55
C GLY A 216 -4.24 -12.49 -1.82
N ARG A 217 -4.25 -13.13 -0.67
CA ARG A 217 -5.44 -13.36 0.17
C ARG A 217 -5.56 -12.29 1.25
N TRP A 218 -6.14 -11.16 0.91
CA TRP A 218 -6.42 -10.05 1.84
C TRP A 218 -7.37 -10.42 2.99
N VAL A 219 -8.16 -11.47 2.83
CA VAL A 219 -9.12 -11.94 3.86
C VAL A 219 -8.41 -12.52 5.07
N ASP A 220 -7.18 -12.98 4.90
CA ASP A 220 -6.47 -13.75 5.91
C ASP A 220 -5.87 -12.88 7.03
N ASN A 221 -5.77 -11.53 6.84
CA ASN A 221 -5.24 -10.58 7.85
C ASN A 221 -6.17 -9.38 8.14
N VAL A 222 -7.48 -9.59 7.99
CA VAL A 222 -8.53 -8.55 8.13
C VAL A 222 -8.46 -7.80 9.47
N PHE A 223 -8.04 -8.46 10.56
CA PHE A 223 -8.03 -7.84 11.88
C PHE A 223 -6.92 -6.79 12.00
N THR A 224 -5.74 -7.10 11.50
CA THR A 224 -4.61 -6.16 11.50
C THR A 224 -4.84 -5.02 10.49
N GLU A 225 -5.41 -5.32 9.32
CA GLU A 225 -5.80 -4.29 8.34
C GLU A 225 -6.84 -3.30 8.91
N ARG A 226 -7.82 -3.80 9.67
CA ARG A 226 -8.79 -2.96 10.37
C ARG A 226 -8.15 -2.11 11.46
N LEU A 227 -7.20 -2.68 12.21
CA LEU A 227 -6.42 -1.94 13.21
C LEU A 227 -5.69 -0.77 12.56
N TRP A 228 -5.00 -1.01 11.43
CA TRP A 228 -4.31 0.04 10.68
C TRP A 228 -5.25 1.11 10.14
N ARG A 229 -6.40 0.72 9.63
CA ARG A 229 -7.42 1.66 9.18
C ARG A 229 -7.87 2.55 10.32
N SER A 230 -8.21 1.96 11.46
CA SER A 230 -8.66 2.71 12.64
C SER A 230 -7.59 3.63 13.18
N LEU A 231 -6.35 3.17 13.32
CA LEU A 231 -5.21 3.98 13.73
C LEU A 231 -5.01 5.17 12.77
N LYS A 232 -4.95 4.90 11.46
CA LYS A 232 -4.68 5.96 10.47
C LYS A 232 -5.80 7.00 10.44
N GLN A 233 -7.06 6.58 10.47
CA GLN A 233 -8.20 7.50 10.42
C GLN A 233 -8.40 8.27 11.73
N ASN A 234 -8.25 7.61 12.87
CA ASN A 234 -8.59 8.20 14.16
C ASN A 234 -7.44 8.98 14.80
N GLU A 235 -6.20 8.66 14.43
CA GLU A 235 -5.01 9.25 15.04
C GLU A 235 -4.08 9.89 14.00
N VAL A 236 -3.51 9.12 13.07
CA VAL A 236 -2.42 9.58 12.20
C VAL A 236 -2.85 10.73 11.28
N TYR A 237 -4.01 10.61 10.62
CA TYR A 237 -4.49 11.66 9.70
C TYR A 237 -4.99 12.92 10.38
N ARG A 238 -5.21 12.84 11.69
CA ARG A 238 -5.65 14.00 12.50
C ARG A 238 -4.49 14.75 13.15
N ASN A 239 -3.32 14.09 13.24
CA ASN A 239 -2.13 14.63 13.87
C ASN A 239 -0.99 14.61 12.87
N ALA A 240 -0.43 15.78 12.53
CA ALA A 240 0.76 15.88 11.70
C ALA A 240 1.99 15.61 12.58
N TYR A 241 2.48 14.40 12.64
CA TYR A 241 3.67 14.05 13.40
C TYR A 241 4.92 14.69 12.80
N VAL A 242 5.67 15.41 13.61
CA VAL A 242 6.91 16.08 13.18
C VAL A 242 8.13 15.15 13.33
N SER A 243 8.15 14.34 14.37
CA SER A 243 9.29 13.49 14.69
C SER A 243 8.89 12.04 15.00
N PRO A 244 9.84 11.08 14.93
CA PRO A 244 9.60 9.71 15.35
C PRO A 244 9.13 9.58 16.81
N LEU A 245 9.64 10.42 17.71
CA LEU A 245 9.23 10.43 19.11
C LEU A 245 7.80 10.94 19.30
N ASP A 246 7.41 11.94 18.50
CA ASP A 246 6.05 12.46 18.48
C ASP A 246 5.06 11.39 17.99
N ALA A 247 5.40 10.69 16.91
CA ALA A 247 4.63 9.55 16.41
C ALA A 247 4.51 8.43 17.47
N LEU A 248 5.62 8.09 18.13
CA LEU A 248 5.62 7.07 19.19
C LEU A 248 4.67 7.46 20.34
N ARG A 249 4.69 8.71 20.78
CA ARG A 249 3.82 9.21 21.86
C ARG A 249 2.34 9.16 21.46
N GLY A 250 2.01 9.67 20.27
CA GLY A 250 0.63 9.69 19.76
C GLY A 250 0.08 8.28 19.54
N ILE A 251 0.84 7.42 18.90
CA ILE A 251 0.45 6.02 18.63
C ILE A 251 0.29 5.24 19.95
N SER A 252 1.20 5.44 20.90
CA SER A 252 1.09 4.79 22.22
C SER A 252 -0.13 5.25 23.01
N ALA A 253 -0.45 6.52 22.98
CA ALA A 253 -1.68 7.06 23.57
C ALA A 253 -2.93 6.50 22.89
N TYR A 254 -2.90 6.40 21.55
CA TYR A 254 -4.00 5.82 20.78
C TYR A 254 -4.22 4.35 21.14
N PHE A 255 -3.19 3.50 21.15
CA PHE A 255 -3.37 2.07 21.47
C PHE A 255 -3.83 1.82 22.89
N ARG A 256 -3.37 2.63 23.86
CA ARG A 256 -3.91 2.55 25.22
C ARG A 256 -5.41 2.85 25.24
N LYS A 257 -5.83 3.94 24.57
CA LYS A 257 -7.24 4.31 24.46
C LYS A 257 -8.04 3.26 23.71
N TYR A 258 -7.52 2.75 22.59
CA TYR A 258 -8.13 1.69 21.79
C TYR A 258 -8.39 0.43 22.61
N ASN A 259 -7.43 0.01 23.43
CA ASN A 259 -7.54 -1.19 24.25
C ASN A 259 -8.53 -1.01 25.43
N SER A 260 -8.48 0.14 26.11
CA SER A 260 -9.14 0.30 27.41
C SER A 260 -10.41 1.13 27.41
N TYR A 261 -10.68 1.88 26.33
CA TYR A 261 -11.78 2.85 26.31
C TYR A 261 -12.70 2.75 25.09
N ASP A 262 -12.15 2.53 23.89
CA ASP A 262 -12.95 2.55 22.66
C ASP A 262 -13.85 1.30 22.57
N PRO A 263 -15.18 1.45 22.46
CA PRO A 263 -16.10 0.32 22.34
C PRO A 263 -16.02 -0.29 20.95
N HIS A 264 -15.94 -1.62 20.87
CA HIS A 264 -15.85 -2.37 19.63
C HIS A 264 -17.18 -3.07 19.29
N GLN A 265 -17.77 -2.71 18.17
CA GLN A 265 -19.05 -3.31 17.73
C GLN A 265 -18.95 -4.85 17.60
N SER A 266 -17.83 -5.37 17.08
CA SER A 266 -17.63 -6.81 16.92
C SER A 266 -17.45 -7.56 18.25
N LEU A 267 -17.24 -6.83 19.34
CA LEU A 267 -17.12 -7.37 20.71
C LEU A 267 -18.37 -7.07 21.57
N GLY A 268 -19.51 -6.78 20.92
CA GLY A 268 -20.71 -6.39 21.65
C GLY A 268 -20.56 -5.06 22.39
N TYR A 269 -19.78 -4.12 21.82
CA TYR A 269 -19.43 -2.83 22.40
C TYR A 269 -18.56 -2.87 23.67
N LYS A 270 -17.99 -4.03 23.99
CA LYS A 270 -16.91 -4.11 24.99
C LYS A 270 -15.61 -3.57 24.44
N THR A 271 -14.73 -3.14 25.34
CA THR A 271 -13.36 -2.80 24.98
C THR A 271 -12.50 -4.07 24.80
N PRO A 272 -11.40 -4.01 24.05
CA PRO A 272 -10.47 -5.13 23.97
C PRO A 272 -9.94 -5.62 25.31
N ASP A 273 -9.70 -4.72 26.27
CA ASP A 273 -9.25 -5.08 27.62
C ASP A 273 -10.33 -5.83 28.40
N GLU A 274 -11.60 -5.42 28.32
CA GLU A 274 -12.71 -6.11 28.95
C GLU A 274 -12.87 -7.55 28.44
N VAL A 275 -12.64 -7.78 27.14
CA VAL A 275 -12.69 -9.12 26.56
C VAL A 275 -11.45 -9.95 26.91
N TYR A 276 -10.26 -9.32 26.98
CA TYR A 276 -9.01 -10.00 27.23
C TYR A 276 -8.82 -10.39 28.70
N TYR A 277 -9.13 -9.50 29.64
CA TYR A 277 -8.94 -9.72 31.08
C TYR A 277 -10.19 -10.16 31.81
N GLY A 278 -11.36 -10.07 31.19
CA GLY A 278 -12.67 -10.19 31.85
C GLY A 278 -13.14 -8.87 32.49
N ASP A 279 -14.42 -8.64 32.51
CA ASP A 279 -15.05 -7.36 32.94
C ASP A 279 -14.65 -6.94 34.38
N GLU A 280 -14.37 -7.91 35.26
CA GLU A 280 -14.04 -7.67 36.68
C GLU A 280 -12.58 -7.23 36.90
N ASN A 281 -11.69 -7.47 35.91
CA ASN A 281 -10.25 -7.27 36.07
C ASN A 281 -9.74 -6.01 35.35
N VAL A 282 -10.60 -5.26 34.67
CA VAL A 282 -10.18 -4.10 33.89
C VAL A 282 -10.01 -2.89 34.79
N LYS A 283 -8.76 -2.43 34.92
CA LYS A 283 -8.50 -1.08 35.43
C LYS A 283 -8.90 -0.08 34.38
N ARG A 284 -10.11 0.51 34.51
CA ARG A 284 -10.52 1.63 33.66
C ARG A 284 -9.55 2.78 33.88
N PHE A 285 -8.77 3.10 32.87
CA PHE A 285 -7.93 4.28 32.92
C PHE A 285 -8.84 5.51 33.09
N PRO A 286 -8.51 6.42 34.00
CA PRO A 286 -9.24 7.67 34.10
C PRO A 286 -9.19 8.37 32.75
N LEU A 287 -10.32 8.93 32.33
CA LEU A 287 -10.40 9.79 31.16
C LEU A 287 -9.20 10.75 31.20
N ILE A 288 -8.28 10.62 30.24
CA ILE A 288 -7.30 11.66 30.00
C ILE A 288 -8.13 12.81 29.46
N ILE A 289 -8.49 13.75 30.35
CA ILE A 289 -9.09 15.02 29.95
C ILE A 289 -8.17 15.58 28.86
N PRO A 290 -8.66 15.81 27.64
CA PRO A 290 -7.83 16.41 26.60
C PRO A 290 -7.22 17.65 27.20
N ARG A 291 -5.88 17.78 27.20
CA ARG A 291 -5.24 19.04 27.50
C ARG A 291 -5.94 20.06 26.60
N GLU A 292 -6.60 21.04 27.20
CA GLU A 292 -7.12 22.19 26.48
C GLU A 292 -6.03 22.62 25.52
N ARG A 293 -6.31 22.57 24.22
CA ARG A 293 -5.47 23.23 23.24
C ARG A 293 -5.48 24.69 23.66
N THR A 294 -4.39 25.13 24.24
CA THR A 294 -4.15 26.55 24.38
C THR A 294 -4.15 27.10 22.97
N LEU A 295 -5.30 27.59 22.53
CA LEU A 295 -5.41 28.37 21.32
C LEU A 295 -4.44 29.50 21.52
N ARG A 296 -3.26 29.44 20.90
CA ARG A 296 -2.45 30.64 20.72
C ARG A 296 -3.37 31.62 20.00
N LYS A 297 -3.82 32.62 20.74
CA LYS A 297 -4.41 33.82 20.14
C LYS A 297 -3.28 34.43 19.31
N GLU A 298 -3.25 34.11 18.04
CA GLU A 298 -2.52 34.90 17.07
C GLU A 298 -3.26 36.24 17.03
N THR A 299 -2.71 37.21 17.72
CA THR A 299 -3.06 38.63 17.55
C THR A 299 -2.69 38.99 16.12
N PHE A 300 -3.69 39.01 15.25
CA PHE A 300 -3.59 39.69 13.97
C PHE A 300 -3.32 41.14 14.24
N THR A 301 -2.06 41.56 14.21
CA THR A 301 -1.68 42.95 14.07
C THR A 301 -2.02 43.37 12.66
N THR A 302 -3.14 44.10 12.54
CA THR A 302 -3.47 44.80 11.31
C THR A 302 -2.40 45.87 11.07
N PHE A 303 -1.55 45.61 10.08
CA PHE A 303 -0.67 46.63 9.51
C PHE A 303 -1.55 47.63 8.74
N SER A 304 -1.93 48.72 9.38
CA SER A 304 -2.39 49.93 8.71
C SER A 304 -1.17 50.71 8.25
N SER A 305 -0.86 50.67 6.96
CA SER A 305 0.11 51.57 6.37
C SER A 305 -0.47 52.98 6.27
N PRO A 306 0.23 54.01 6.72
CA PRO A 306 -0.20 55.38 6.50
C PRO A 306 0.10 55.80 5.05
N LEU A 307 -0.94 56.08 4.28
CA LEU A 307 -0.86 56.81 3.02
C LEU A 307 -0.33 58.23 3.26
N GLN A 308 0.93 58.45 2.95
CA GLN A 308 1.48 59.79 2.81
C GLN A 308 0.86 60.47 1.57
N ARG A 309 0.00 61.46 1.80
CA ARG A 309 -0.43 62.40 0.78
C ARG A 309 0.71 63.41 0.56
N HIS A 310 1.30 63.42 -0.61
CA HIS A 310 2.10 64.55 -1.06
C HIS A 310 1.18 65.67 -1.52
N PRO A 311 1.46 66.93 -1.11
CA PRO A 311 0.76 68.09 -1.64
C PRO A 311 1.30 68.44 -3.02
N ILE A 312 0.39 68.68 -3.93
CA ILE A 312 0.68 69.26 -5.25
C ILE A 312 0.86 70.78 -5.00
N LEU A 313 2.03 71.30 -5.28
CA LEU A 313 2.28 72.72 -5.43
C LEU A 313 2.11 73.11 -6.89
N SER A 314 1.36 74.16 -7.04
CA SER A 314 1.05 75.05 -8.17
C SER A 314 2.07 75.09 -9.32
#